data_c256557ea032ba6d72a63125ff79d6f7
#
_entry.id   c256557ea032ba6d72a63125ff79d6f7
#
_cell.length_a   1.000
_cell.length_b   1.000
_cell.length_c   1.000
_cell.angle_alpha   90.00
_cell.angle_beta   90.00
_cell.angle_gamma   90.00
#
_symmetry.space_group_name_H-M   'P 1'
#
loop_
_entity.id
_entity.type
_entity.pdbx_description
1 polymer ?
#
loop_
_entity_poly.entity_id
_entity_poly.type
_entity_poly.pdbx_seq_one_letter_code
_entity_poly.pdbx_strand_id
1 'polypeptide(L)'
;MHSFKLQKKSKKSYVTLFKMALLVLEGSMMEIMHRACGAYGTNCYIVKIKDKELIIDPGVDAFAWVERNVKHPVAILNTHGHFDHVWSNAALVKRFSVPIYAPKDDCFMLENDPFLQGTPSSKADVEVEGNQSFTIEGIDVTFLHCPGHTPGCSMIRIADKLFSGDFIFRRSIGRYDFPYSDASQMRHSLEQFLTLQDDWEIFPGHGEKTGVKEEQKNIPYWLEYF
;
A
#
# COMPACT_ATOMS: atom_id res chain seq x y z
N MET A 1 64.34 36.55 -2.69
CA MET A 1 63.00 36.93 -2.20
C MET A 1 61.94 36.29 -3.11
N HIS A 2 61.43 35.11 -2.72
CA HIS A 2 60.36 34.42 -3.45
C HIS A 2 59.06 34.56 -2.64
N SER A 3 58.13 35.28 -3.28
CA SER A 3 56.81 35.55 -2.73
C SER A 3 55.88 34.34 -3.00
N PHE A 4 55.43 33.64 -1.96
CA PHE A 4 54.40 32.61 -2.06
C PHE A 4 53.03 33.26 -2.13
N LYS A 5 52.35 33.12 -3.28
CA LYS A 5 50.94 33.45 -3.47
C LYS A 5 50.08 32.30 -2.97
N LEU A 6 49.43 32.46 -1.82
CA LEU A 6 48.36 31.60 -1.36
C LEU A 6 47.08 31.79 -2.18
N GLN A 7 46.70 30.78 -2.92
CA GLN A 7 45.41 30.74 -3.63
C GLN A 7 44.29 30.60 -2.62
N LYS A 8 43.41 31.57 -2.53
CA LYS A 8 42.12 31.50 -1.84
C LYS A 8 41.19 30.54 -2.56
N LYS A 9 41.08 29.27 -2.18
CA LYS A 9 40.00 28.38 -2.58
C LYS A 9 38.69 28.90 -2.01
N SER A 10 37.72 29.11 -2.91
CA SER A 10 36.50 29.84 -2.64
C SER A 10 35.58 29.08 -1.64
N LYS A 11 35.10 29.79 -0.62
CA LYS A 11 34.08 29.35 0.34
C LYS A 11 32.76 28.84 -0.31
N LYS A 12 32.55 29.12 -1.60
CA LYS A 12 31.37 28.66 -2.37
C LYS A 12 31.29 27.15 -2.56
N SER A 13 32.46 26.47 -2.68
CA SER A 13 32.50 25.01 -2.93
C SER A 13 32.05 24.18 -1.71
N TYR A 14 32.35 24.64 -0.49
CA TYR A 14 31.94 23.91 0.71
C TYR A 14 30.45 24.07 1.08
N VAL A 15 29.87 25.23 0.78
CA VAL A 15 28.43 25.47 1.02
C VAL A 15 27.57 24.65 0.05
N THR A 16 28.02 24.47 -1.19
CA THR A 16 27.28 23.63 -2.18
C THR A 16 27.38 22.14 -1.86
N LEU A 17 28.56 21.66 -1.43
CA LEU A 17 28.74 20.27 -0.97
C LEU A 17 27.96 19.98 0.32
N PHE A 18 27.91 20.93 1.27
CA PHE A 18 27.13 20.78 2.50
C PHE A 18 25.62 20.80 2.24
N LYS A 19 25.14 21.62 1.30
CA LYS A 19 23.73 21.60 0.84
C LYS A 19 23.37 20.30 0.09
N MET A 20 24.26 19.76 -0.75
CA MET A 20 24.06 18.46 -1.39
C MET A 20 24.12 17.30 -0.38
N ALA A 21 25.01 17.34 0.61
CA ALA A 21 25.06 16.35 1.68
C ALA A 21 23.83 16.45 2.61
N LEU A 22 23.28 17.64 2.86
CA LEU A 22 22.04 17.83 3.61
C LEU A 22 20.81 17.36 2.81
N LEU A 23 20.78 17.52 1.49
CA LEU A 23 19.73 16.99 0.62
C LEU A 23 19.75 15.46 0.53
N VAL A 24 20.91 14.82 0.69
CA VAL A 24 21.03 13.34 0.74
C VAL A 24 20.67 12.79 2.12
N LEU A 25 20.74 13.63 3.19
CA LEU A 25 20.30 13.27 4.54
C LEU A 25 18.81 13.54 4.80
N GLU A 26 18.12 14.24 3.91
CA GLU A 26 16.65 14.42 3.92
C GLU A 26 15.88 13.37 3.14
N GLY A 27 16.48 12.22 2.82
CA GLY A 27 15.75 11.02 2.45
C GLY A 27 14.84 10.65 3.62
N SER A 28 13.57 11.02 3.53
CA SER A 28 12.58 10.69 4.55
C SER A 28 12.56 9.18 4.72
N MET A 29 13.13 8.67 5.84
CA MET A 29 13.08 7.24 6.14
C MET A 29 11.62 6.84 6.21
N MET A 30 11.20 5.94 5.33
CA MET A 30 9.92 5.27 5.41
C MET A 30 10.05 4.17 6.46
N GLU A 31 9.17 4.19 7.44
CA GLU A 31 9.01 3.12 8.43
C GLU A 31 7.71 2.38 8.15
N ILE A 32 7.76 1.06 8.10
CA ILE A 32 6.57 0.22 7.89
C ILE A 32 6.42 -0.69 9.11
N MET A 33 5.32 -0.50 9.82
CA MET A 33 4.88 -1.43 10.87
C MET A 33 3.73 -2.27 10.34
N HIS A 34 3.66 -3.54 10.75
CA HIS A 34 2.52 -4.39 10.40
C HIS A 34 2.10 -5.27 11.56
N ARG A 35 0.87 -5.73 11.48
CA ARG A 35 0.28 -6.71 12.38
C ARG A 35 -0.71 -7.57 11.62
N ALA A 36 -0.58 -8.89 11.76
CA ALA A 36 -1.63 -9.83 11.36
C ALA A 36 -2.80 -9.72 12.34
N CYS A 37 -3.99 -9.43 11.83
CA CYS A 37 -5.19 -9.07 12.58
C CYS A 37 -6.31 -10.08 12.34
N GLY A 38 -7.16 -10.31 13.37
CA GLY A 38 -8.30 -11.21 13.29
C GLY A 38 -7.96 -12.69 13.06
N ALA A 39 -8.99 -13.51 12.90
CA ALA A 39 -8.85 -14.95 12.69
C ALA A 39 -8.24 -15.31 11.32
N TYR A 40 -8.37 -14.44 10.35
CA TYR A 40 -7.82 -14.62 9.00
C TYR A 40 -6.35 -14.19 8.88
N GLY A 41 -5.81 -13.54 9.93
CA GLY A 41 -4.42 -13.09 9.95
C GLY A 41 -4.11 -12.02 8.90
N THR A 42 -5.09 -11.17 8.60
CA THR A 42 -4.96 -10.10 7.61
C THR A 42 -3.95 -9.06 8.05
N ASN A 43 -2.98 -8.77 7.21
CA ASN A 43 -1.93 -7.80 7.50
C ASN A 43 -2.48 -6.36 7.41
N CYS A 44 -2.60 -5.70 8.55
CA CYS A 44 -2.78 -4.26 8.61
C CYS A 44 -1.41 -3.57 8.65
N TYR A 45 -1.21 -2.54 7.84
CA TYR A 45 0.05 -1.80 7.78
C TYR A 45 -0.12 -0.35 8.24
N ILE A 46 0.91 0.18 8.89
CA ILE A 46 1.09 1.61 9.15
C ILE A 46 2.38 2.03 8.43
N VAL A 47 2.25 2.91 7.44
CA VAL A 47 3.37 3.46 6.68
C VAL A 47 3.63 4.87 7.17
N LYS A 48 4.75 5.05 7.85
CA LYS A 48 5.17 6.34 8.38
C LYS A 48 6.23 6.98 7.49
N ILE A 49 5.96 8.20 7.07
CA ILE A 49 6.87 9.04 6.29
C ILE A 49 6.94 10.40 6.97
N LYS A 50 8.11 10.75 7.48
CA LYS A 50 8.31 11.93 8.35
C LYS A 50 7.44 11.84 9.62
N ASP A 51 6.50 12.75 9.79
CA ASP A 51 5.57 12.83 10.91
C ASP A 51 4.15 12.34 10.57
N LYS A 52 3.93 11.80 9.37
CA LYS A 52 2.61 11.39 8.86
C LYS A 52 2.51 9.88 8.71
N GLU A 53 1.34 9.34 8.95
CA GLU A 53 1.08 7.91 8.80
C GLU A 53 -0.09 7.64 7.84
N LEU A 54 0.10 6.68 6.94
CA LEU A 54 -0.96 6.05 6.17
C LEU A 54 -1.30 4.70 6.80
N ILE A 55 -2.58 4.40 6.89
CA ILE A 55 -3.09 3.12 7.41
C ILE A 55 -3.59 2.31 6.22
N ILE A 56 -3.10 1.08 6.05
CA ILE A 56 -3.49 0.22 4.93
C ILE A 56 -4.18 -1.03 5.48
N ASP A 57 -5.36 -1.33 4.94
CA ASP A 57 -6.18 -2.50 5.25
C ASP A 57 -6.37 -2.74 6.77
N PRO A 58 -6.99 -1.82 7.49
CA PRO A 58 -7.28 -1.99 8.91
C PRO A 58 -8.45 -2.96 9.12
N GLY A 59 -8.14 -4.24 9.12
CA GLY A 59 -9.11 -5.34 9.21
C GLY A 59 -9.67 -5.59 10.61
N VAL A 60 -10.11 -6.84 10.83
CA VAL A 60 -10.68 -7.29 12.11
C VAL A 60 -9.63 -7.15 13.22
N ASP A 61 -10.01 -6.57 14.37
CA ASP A 61 -9.14 -6.34 15.53
C ASP A 61 -7.94 -5.38 15.30
N ALA A 62 -7.89 -4.67 14.16
CA ALA A 62 -6.80 -3.71 13.87
C ALA A 62 -6.93 -2.43 14.72
N PHE A 63 -8.15 -1.98 15.07
CA PHE A 63 -8.40 -0.67 15.68
C PHE A 63 -7.46 -0.35 16.86
N ALA A 64 -7.44 -1.20 17.89
CA ALA A 64 -6.68 -0.92 19.10
C ALA A 64 -5.15 -0.93 18.87
N TRP A 65 -4.67 -1.67 17.87
CA TRP A 65 -3.27 -1.65 17.50
C TRP A 65 -2.93 -0.39 16.73
N VAL A 66 -3.73 0.00 15.75
CA VAL A 66 -3.55 1.24 15.00
C VAL A 66 -3.58 2.45 15.94
N GLU A 67 -4.61 2.56 16.81
CA GLU A 67 -4.75 3.67 17.75
C GLU A 67 -3.52 3.87 18.64
N ARG A 68 -2.85 2.79 19.05
CA ARG A 68 -1.64 2.88 19.88
C ARG A 68 -0.37 3.25 19.11
N ASN A 69 -0.35 3.05 17.80
CA ASN A 69 0.87 3.17 17.01
C ASN A 69 0.89 4.38 16.06
N VAL A 70 -0.26 5.05 15.86
CA VAL A 70 -0.31 6.28 15.04
C VAL A 70 -0.38 7.52 15.92
N LYS A 71 0.19 8.61 15.40
CA LYS A 71 0.14 9.94 16.05
C LYS A 71 -0.52 10.97 15.14
N HIS A 72 -0.19 10.96 13.86
CA HIS A 72 -0.70 11.87 12.85
C HIS A 72 -1.15 11.09 11.60
N PRO A 73 -2.16 10.19 11.72
CA PRO A 73 -2.68 9.48 10.56
C PRO A 73 -3.34 10.47 9.61
N VAL A 74 -3.09 10.30 8.30
CA VAL A 74 -3.58 11.22 7.27
C VAL A 74 -4.58 10.60 6.31
N ALA A 75 -4.59 9.26 6.17
CA ALA A 75 -5.59 8.53 5.41
C ALA A 75 -5.64 7.05 5.78
N ILE A 76 -6.77 6.41 5.47
CA ILE A 76 -6.93 4.97 5.36
C ILE A 76 -6.95 4.63 3.88
N LEU A 77 -6.17 3.62 3.48
CA LEU A 77 -6.10 3.11 2.12
C LEU A 77 -6.54 1.64 2.12
N ASN A 78 -7.56 1.30 1.35
CA ASN A 78 -7.98 -0.09 1.19
C ASN A 78 -7.52 -0.63 -0.16
N THR A 79 -6.89 -1.81 -0.15
CA THR A 79 -6.52 -2.51 -1.39
C THR A 79 -7.74 -3.09 -2.09
N HIS A 80 -8.74 -3.53 -1.34
CA HIS A 80 -10.01 -4.06 -1.81
C HIS A 80 -11.06 -4.05 -0.68
N GLY A 81 -12.28 -4.49 -0.98
CA GLY A 81 -13.44 -4.33 -0.09
C GLY A 81 -13.78 -5.49 0.82
N HIS A 82 -13.00 -6.57 0.89
CA HIS A 82 -13.34 -7.69 1.78
C HIS A 82 -13.34 -7.29 3.24
N PHE A 83 -14.26 -7.86 4.00
CA PHE A 83 -14.56 -7.49 5.39
C PHE A 83 -13.34 -7.54 6.31
N ASP A 84 -12.46 -8.48 6.10
CA ASP A 84 -11.25 -8.66 6.92
C ASP A 84 -10.16 -7.62 6.63
N HIS A 85 -10.29 -6.82 5.55
CA HIS A 85 -9.43 -5.68 5.21
C HIS A 85 -10.03 -4.32 5.63
N VAL A 86 -11.35 -4.21 5.76
CA VAL A 86 -12.03 -2.92 5.96
C VAL A 86 -12.74 -2.79 7.32
N TRP A 87 -12.76 -3.84 8.13
CA TRP A 87 -13.55 -3.93 9.37
C TRP A 87 -13.38 -2.74 10.31
N SER A 88 -12.17 -2.27 10.50
CA SER A 88 -11.87 -1.19 11.45
C SER A 88 -12.00 0.22 10.86
N ASN A 89 -12.35 0.36 9.58
CA ASN A 89 -12.47 1.65 8.90
C ASN A 89 -13.37 2.63 9.66
N ALA A 90 -14.62 2.25 9.91
CA ALA A 90 -15.59 3.11 10.57
C ALA A 90 -15.13 3.59 11.96
N ALA A 91 -14.51 2.70 12.74
CA ALA A 91 -14.00 3.04 14.05
C ALA A 91 -12.81 4.00 13.98
N LEU A 92 -11.90 3.81 13.02
CA LEU A 92 -10.73 4.67 12.82
C LEU A 92 -11.13 6.04 12.28
N VAL A 93 -12.07 6.13 11.33
CA VAL A 93 -12.63 7.41 10.86
C VAL A 93 -13.27 8.17 12.02
N LYS A 94 -14.07 7.50 12.84
CA LYS A 94 -14.67 8.12 14.04
C LYS A 94 -13.61 8.64 15.02
N ARG A 95 -12.48 7.96 15.13
CA ARG A 95 -11.41 8.29 16.08
C ARG A 95 -10.50 9.41 15.58
N PHE A 96 -10.14 9.41 14.31
CA PHE A 96 -9.10 10.28 13.74
C PHE A 96 -9.60 11.29 12.72
N SER A 97 -10.82 11.15 12.22
CA SER A 97 -11.41 12.02 11.17
C SER A 97 -10.56 12.08 9.90
N VAL A 98 -10.01 10.94 9.49
CA VAL A 98 -9.19 10.80 8.28
C VAL A 98 -10.01 10.22 7.13
N PRO A 99 -9.71 10.59 5.87
CA PRO A 99 -10.41 10.08 4.70
C PRO A 99 -10.06 8.61 4.41
N ILE A 100 -11.02 7.89 3.82
CA ILE A 100 -10.85 6.56 3.25
C ILE A 100 -10.69 6.68 1.74
N TYR A 101 -9.63 6.09 1.21
CA TYR A 101 -9.41 5.82 -0.21
C TYR A 101 -9.68 4.35 -0.47
N ALA A 102 -10.64 4.01 -1.31
CA ALA A 102 -10.97 2.63 -1.64
C ALA A 102 -11.28 2.48 -3.14
N PRO A 103 -10.98 1.32 -3.73
CA PRO A 103 -11.36 1.04 -5.12
C PRO A 103 -12.87 1.19 -5.31
N LYS A 104 -13.27 1.96 -6.33
CA LYS A 104 -14.67 2.31 -6.62
C LYS A 104 -15.56 1.07 -6.75
N ASP A 105 -15.06 0.07 -7.48
CA ASP A 105 -15.83 -1.15 -7.78
C ASP A 105 -16.03 -2.05 -6.55
N ASP A 106 -15.35 -1.78 -5.44
CA ASP A 106 -15.48 -2.48 -4.16
C ASP A 106 -16.21 -1.64 -3.08
N CYS A 107 -16.57 -0.38 -3.34
CA CYS A 107 -17.21 0.48 -2.33
C CYS A 107 -18.52 -0.10 -1.78
N PHE A 108 -19.28 -0.87 -2.61
CA PHE A 108 -20.49 -1.56 -2.15
C PHE A 108 -20.21 -2.59 -1.04
N MET A 109 -19.00 -3.17 -0.99
CA MET A 109 -18.61 -4.11 0.05
C MET A 109 -18.36 -3.41 1.40
N LEU A 110 -17.83 -2.18 1.35
CA LEU A 110 -17.62 -1.35 2.55
C LEU A 110 -18.97 -0.89 3.13
N GLU A 111 -19.94 -0.60 2.26
CA GLU A 111 -21.22 0.01 2.65
C GLU A 111 -22.26 -1.02 3.08
N ASN A 112 -22.34 -2.18 2.40
CA ASN A 112 -23.51 -3.05 2.45
C ASN A 112 -23.27 -4.46 3.04
N ASP A 113 -22.02 -4.80 3.40
CA ASP A 113 -21.65 -6.14 3.93
C ASP A 113 -22.28 -7.33 3.15
N PRO A 114 -21.98 -7.45 1.83
CA PRO A 114 -22.65 -8.46 0.99
C PRO A 114 -22.33 -9.90 1.39
N PHE A 115 -21.33 -10.10 2.24
CA PHE A 115 -20.94 -11.41 2.76
C PHE A 115 -21.59 -11.76 4.09
N LEU A 116 -22.43 -10.87 4.66
CA LEU A 116 -23.15 -11.03 5.95
C LEU A 116 -22.23 -11.40 7.11
N GLN A 117 -21.04 -10.80 7.14
CA GLN A 117 -20.06 -11.03 8.21
C GLN A 117 -20.29 -10.12 9.43
N GLY A 118 -21.16 -9.13 9.33
CA GLY A 118 -21.38 -8.11 10.35
C GLY A 118 -20.37 -6.97 10.26
N THR A 119 -19.81 -6.72 9.07
CA THR A 119 -18.84 -5.67 8.82
C THR A 119 -19.43 -4.30 9.15
N PRO A 120 -18.79 -3.50 10.02
CA PRO A 120 -19.25 -2.14 10.27
C PRO A 120 -19.23 -1.31 8.99
N SER A 121 -20.39 -0.78 8.58
CA SER A 121 -20.48 0.04 7.36
C SER A 121 -19.54 1.23 7.42
N SER A 122 -18.81 1.44 6.33
CA SER A 122 -17.96 2.60 6.10
C SER A 122 -18.11 3.08 4.66
N LYS A 123 -17.78 4.34 4.42
CA LYS A 123 -17.90 4.94 3.09
C LYS A 123 -16.55 5.50 2.67
N ALA A 124 -16.15 5.24 1.42
CA ALA A 124 -14.98 5.88 0.84
C ALA A 124 -15.24 7.38 0.65
N ASP A 125 -14.31 8.22 1.10
CA ASP A 125 -14.28 9.65 0.80
C ASP A 125 -13.73 9.90 -0.60
N VAL A 126 -12.82 9.02 -1.05
CA VAL A 126 -12.24 9.02 -2.37
C VAL A 126 -12.40 7.64 -2.99
N GLU A 127 -13.25 7.56 -4.00
CA GLU A 127 -13.43 6.37 -4.84
C GLU A 127 -12.33 6.35 -5.90
N VAL A 128 -11.47 5.33 -5.86
CA VAL A 128 -10.35 5.17 -6.79
C VAL A 128 -10.79 4.40 -8.01
N GLU A 129 -10.68 5.00 -9.19
CA GLU A 129 -11.10 4.40 -10.46
C GLU A 129 -9.90 3.95 -11.29
N GLY A 130 -9.74 2.64 -11.46
CA GLY A 130 -8.65 2.07 -12.24
C GLY A 130 -7.27 2.39 -11.66
N ASN A 131 -6.27 2.59 -12.54
CA ASN A 131 -4.94 3.04 -12.15
C ASN A 131 -4.96 4.55 -11.84
N GLN A 132 -4.72 4.92 -10.59
CA GLN A 132 -4.78 6.33 -10.19
C GLN A 132 -3.70 6.69 -9.17
N SER A 133 -3.16 7.90 -9.29
CA SER A 133 -2.14 8.43 -8.36
C SER A 133 -2.66 9.64 -7.61
N PHE A 134 -2.26 9.74 -6.34
CA PHE A 134 -2.60 10.82 -5.42
C PHE A 134 -1.36 11.33 -4.71
N THR A 135 -1.36 12.59 -4.33
CA THR A 135 -0.42 13.15 -3.35
C THR A 135 -1.19 13.44 -2.08
N ILE A 136 -1.09 12.56 -1.08
CA ILE A 136 -1.79 12.66 0.20
C ILE A 136 -0.86 13.31 1.22
N GLU A 137 -1.13 14.56 1.59
CA GLU A 137 -0.31 15.32 2.54
C GLU A 137 1.20 15.29 2.21
N GLY A 138 1.55 15.29 0.91
CA GLY A 138 2.91 15.25 0.42
C GLY A 138 3.52 13.84 0.29
N ILE A 139 2.71 12.80 0.43
CA ILE A 139 3.07 11.41 0.19
C ILE A 139 2.46 10.97 -1.14
N ASP A 140 3.29 10.54 -2.08
CA ASP A 140 2.82 10.02 -3.37
C ASP A 140 2.39 8.57 -3.23
N VAL A 141 1.13 8.31 -3.58
CA VAL A 141 0.45 7.01 -3.52
C VAL A 141 -0.10 6.69 -4.89
N THR A 142 0.14 5.48 -5.39
CA THR A 142 -0.43 5.01 -6.67
C THR A 142 -1.20 3.73 -6.44
N PHE A 143 -2.47 3.71 -6.83
CA PHE A 143 -3.26 2.49 -6.94
C PHE A 143 -3.03 1.88 -8.32
N LEU A 144 -2.76 0.59 -8.35
CA LEU A 144 -2.57 -0.22 -9.56
C LEU A 144 -3.69 -1.26 -9.58
N HIS A 145 -4.70 -1.04 -10.40
CA HIS A 145 -5.87 -1.89 -10.51
C HIS A 145 -5.50 -3.28 -11.04
N CYS A 146 -5.86 -4.30 -10.30
CA CYS A 146 -5.56 -5.70 -10.60
C CYS A 146 -6.78 -6.59 -10.23
N PRO A 147 -7.91 -6.42 -10.96
CA PRO A 147 -9.16 -7.12 -10.64
C PRO A 147 -9.04 -8.63 -10.80
N GLY A 148 -9.95 -9.35 -10.14
CA GLY A 148 -10.03 -10.79 -10.20
C GLY A 148 -10.32 -11.43 -8.84
N HIS A 149 -9.62 -11.06 -7.78
CA HIS A 149 -9.96 -11.42 -6.41
C HIS A 149 -11.25 -10.70 -5.96
N THR A 150 -11.32 -9.40 -6.23
CA THR A 150 -12.54 -8.59 -6.22
C THR A 150 -12.58 -7.73 -7.48
N PRO A 151 -13.73 -7.10 -7.83
CA PRO A 151 -13.81 -6.20 -8.98
C PRO A 151 -12.87 -5.00 -8.88
N GLY A 152 -12.70 -4.45 -7.68
CA GLY A 152 -11.86 -3.28 -7.41
C GLY A 152 -10.45 -3.61 -6.94
N CYS A 153 -10.09 -4.88 -6.76
CA CYS A 153 -8.78 -5.26 -6.21
C CYS A 153 -7.64 -4.44 -6.82
N SER A 154 -6.82 -3.85 -5.97
CA SER A 154 -5.75 -2.95 -6.37
C SER A 154 -4.52 -3.15 -5.50
N MET A 155 -3.34 -3.10 -6.10
CA MET A 155 -2.09 -2.94 -5.36
C MET A 155 -1.88 -1.45 -5.08
N ILE A 156 -1.31 -1.11 -3.93
CA ILE A 156 -0.99 0.27 -3.55
C ILE A 156 0.53 0.43 -3.51
N ARG A 157 1.05 1.32 -4.37
CA ARG A 157 2.48 1.63 -4.40
C ARG A 157 2.77 2.92 -3.65
N ILE A 158 3.75 2.87 -2.76
CA ILE A 158 4.32 4.02 -2.05
C ILE A 158 5.84 3.92 -2.18
N ALA A 159 6.46 4.83 -2.92
CA ALA A 159 7.87 4.77 -3.31
C ALA A 159 8.24 3.43 -3.98
N ASP A 160 9.14 2.65 -3.36
CA ASP A 160 9.59 1.33 -3.81
C ASP A 160 8.88 0.16 -3.07
N LYS A 161 7.77 0.43 -2.39
CA LYS A 161 6.99 -0.57 -1.65
C LYS A 161 5.63 -0.77 -2.32
N LEU A 162 5.21 -2.03 -2.41
CA LEU A 162 3.98 -2.45 -3.05
C LEU A 162 3.11 -3.24 -2.06
N PHE A 163 1.99 -2.68 -1.65
CA PHE A 163 1.01 -3.36 -0.81
C PHE A 163 0.02 -4.05 -1.73
N SER A 164 0.14 -5.37 -1.84
CA SER A 164 -0.57 -6.13 -2.88
C SER A 164 -1.99 -6.56 -2.49
N GLY A 165 -2.41 -6.34 -1.25
CA GLY A 165 -3.67 -6.90 -0.78
C GLY A 165 -3.73 -8.40 -1.07
N ASP A 166 -4.88 -8.85 -1.55
CA ASP A 166 -5.12 -10.26 -1.86
C ASP A 166 -4.94 -10.59 -3.35
N PHE A 167 -4.08 -9.85 -4.04
CA PHE A 167 -3.72 -10.18 -5.41
C PHE A 167 -2.52 -11.14 -5.49
N ILE A 168 -1.38 -10.77 -4.90
CA ILE A 168 -0.14 -11.57 -4.89
C ILE A 168 0.31 -11.80 -3.45
N PHE A 169 0.62 -13.06 -3.13
CA PHE A 169 1.24 -13.50 -1.90
C PHE A 169 2.61 -14.13 -2.18
N ARG A 170 3.36 -14.38 -1.14
CA ARG A 170 4.60 -15.15 -1.27
C ARG A 170 4.32 -16.56 -1.76
N ARG A 171 4.73 -16.85 -3.01
CA ARG A 171 4.53 -18.13 -3.71
C ARG A 171 3.06 -18.52 -3.89
N SER A 172 2.16 -17.54 -3.92
CA SER A 172 0.74 -17.77 -4.08
C SER A 172 0.05 -16.56 -4.69
N ILE A 173 -1.22 -16.73 -5.05
CA ILE A 173 -2.12 -15.68 -5.54
C ILE A 173 -3.41 -15.69 -4.73
N GLY A 174 -4.16 -14.60 -4.78
CA GLY A 174 -5.48 -14.49 -4.21
C GLY A 174 -6.47 -15.46 -4.86
N ARG A 175 -7.48 -15.86 -4.10
CA ARG A 175 -8.58 -16.68 -4.62
C ARG A 175 -9.41 -15.88 -5.63
N TYR A 176 -9.90 -16.57 -6.64
CA TYR A 176 -10.71 -16.00 -7.72
C TYR A 176 -12.03 -16.77 -7.94
N ASP A 177 -12.46 -17.50 -6.87
CA ASP A 177 -13.66 -18.34 -6.84
C ASP A 177 -14.65 -17.92 -5.73
N PHE A 178 -14.47 -16.75 -5.14
CA PHE A 178 -15.43 -16.14 -4.22
C PHE A 178 -16.57 -15.44 -4.97
N PRO A 179 -17.69 -15.12 -4.30
CA PRO A 179 -18.68 -14.20 -4.84
C PRO A 179 -17.99 -12.89 -5.26
N TYR A 180 -18.34 -12.39 -6.46
CA TYR A 180 -17.75 -11.20 -7.12
C TYR A 180 -16.30 -11.36 -7.60
N SER A 181 -15.66 -12.52 -7.41
CA SER A 181 -14.38 -12.81 -8.06
C SER A 181 -14.55 -13.17 -9.54
N ASP A 182 -13.48 -13.00 -10.34
CA ASP A 182 -13.47 -13.32 -11.76
C ASP A 182 -12.12 -13.91 -12.18
N ALA A 183 -12.14 -15.20 -12.60
CA ALA A 183 -10.93 -15.93 -13.01
C ALA A 183 -10.27 -15.31 -14.26
N SER A 184 -11.06 -14.81 -15.22
CA SER A 184 -10.52 -14.20 -16.43
C SER A 184 -9.82 -12.89 -16.14
N GLN A 185 -10.38 -12.06 -15.25
CA GLN A 185 -9.76 -10.82 -14.80
C GLN A 185 -8.50 -11.12 -13.99
N MET A 186 -8.52 -12.11 -13.08
CA MET A 186 -7.33 -12.52 -12.33
C MET A 186 -6.20 -12.95 -13.27
N ARG A 187 -6.51 -13.80 -14.26
CA ARG A 187 -5.53 -14.18 -15.27
C ARG A 187 -4.92 -12.97 -15.96
N HIS A 188 -5.75 -12.05 -16.44
CA HIS A 188 -5.28 -10.83 -17.11
C HIS A 188 -4.40 -9.97 -16.20
N SER A 189 -4.79 -9.80 -14.94
CA SER A 189 -4.03 -9.06 -13.94
C SER A 189 -2.65 -9.70 -13.67
N LEU A 190 -2.58 -11.04 -13.63
CA LEU A 190 -1.32 -11.77 -13.51
C LEU A 190 -0.42 -11.59 -14.73
N GLU A 191 -0.98 -11.61 -15.94
CA GLU A 191 -0.24 -11.33 -17.17
C GLU A 191 0.33 -9.91 -17.18
N GLN A 192 -0.43 -8.91 -16.68
CA GLN A 192 0.06 -7.55 -16.52
C GLN A 192 1.15 -7.44 -15.45
N PHE A 193 1.02 -8.16 -14.32
CA PHE A 193 2.05 -8.18 -13.28
C PHE A 193 3.40 -8.67 -13.82
N LEU A 194 3.42 -9.62 -14.76
CA LEU A 194 4.65 -10.07 -15.42
C LEU A 194 5.37 -8.97 -16.21
N THR A 195 4.68 -7.90 -16.59
CA THR A 195 5.26 -6.78 -17.36
C THR A 195 5.98 -5.76 -16.49
N LEU A 196 5.82 -5.80 -15.16
CA LEU A 196 6.46 -4.88 -14.24
C LEU A 196 7.99 -4.99 -14.33
N GLN A 197 8.65 -3.86 -14.55
CA GLN A 197 10.10 -3.81 -14.72
C GLN A 197 10.86 -3.68 -13.41
N ASP A 198 10.28 -2.92 -12.47
CA ASP A 198 10.88 -2.65 -11.17
C ASP A 198 10.78 -3.86 -10.23
N ASP A 199 11.75 -4.01 -9.34
CA ASP A 199 11.75 -5.04 -8.30
C ASP A 199 11.35 -4.44 -6.95
N TRP A 200 10.08 -4.08 -6.82
CA TRP A 200 9.54 -3.55 -5.57
C TRP A 200 9.36 -4.64 -4.52
N GLU A 201 9.59 -4.29 -3.26
CA GLU A 201 9.25 -5.17 -2.13
C GLU A 201 7.73 -5.22 -1.95
N ILE A 202 7.17 -6.44 -1.86
CA ILE A 202 5.74 -6.69 -1.74
C ILE A 202 5.35 -6.96 -0.29
N PHE A 203 4.33 -6.24 0.17
CA PHE A 203 3.66 -6.37 1.46
C PHE A 203 2.24 -6.88 1.21
N PRO A 204 1.99 -8.20 1.34
CA PRO A 204 0.70 -8.80 0.96
C PRO A 204 -0.37 -8.64 2.03
N GLY A 205 -1.64 -8.86 1.65
CA GLY A 205 -2.77 -8.90 2.58
C GLY A 205 -2.65 -10.02 3.62
N HIS A 206 -2.00 -11.12 3.28
CA HIS A 206 -1.76 -12.24 4.20
C HIS A 206 -0.34 -12.79 4.06
N GLY A 207 0.19 -13.30 5.18
CA GLY A 207 1.48 -13.99 5.21
C GLY A 207 2.69 -13.07 5.15
N GLU A 208 3.79 -13.61 4.62
CA GLU A 208 5.09 -12.95 4.64
C GLU A 208 5.31 -12.09 3.40
N LYS A 209 6.15 -11.05 3.54
CA LYS A 209 6.59 -10.21 2.42
C LYS A 209 7.41 -10.98 1.39
N THR A 210 7.44 -10.46 0.17
CA THR A 210 8.16 -11.00 -0.97
C THR A 210 8.64 -9.87 -1.89
N GLY A 211 8.91 -10.12 -3.16
CA GLY A 211 9.34 -9.14 -4.15
C GLY A 211 8.74 -9.41 -5.52
N VAL A 212 8.62 -8.37 -6.34
CA VAL A 212 8.03 -8.47 -7.69
C VAL A 212 8.78 -9.51 -8.52
N LYS A 213 10.11 -9.45 -8.60
CA LYS A 213 10.90 -10.38 -9.41
C LYS A 213 10.90 -11.81 -8.86
N GLU A 214 10.68 -11.98 -7.56
CA GLU A 214 10.52 -13.32 -6.97
C GLU A 214 9.18 -13.93 -7.40
N GLU A 215 8.08 -13.18 -7.29
CA GLU A 215 6.76 -13.72 -7.64
C GLU A 215 6.55 -13.84 -9.15
N GLN A 216 7.16 -12.99 -9.97
CA GLN A 216 7.14 -13.17 -11.43
C GLN A 216 7.65 -14.54 -11.89
N LYS A 217 8.52 -15.19 -11.13
CA LYS A 217 8.97 -16.56 -11.42
C LYS A 217 7.91 -17.62 -11.16
N ASN A 218 6.97 -17.34 -10.24
CA ASN A 218 5.92 -18.25 -9.83
C ASN A 218 4.63 -18.09 -10.68
N ILE A 219 4.39 -16.90 -11.25
CA ILE A 219 3.18 -16.61 -12.02
C ILE A 219 2.93 -17.59 -13.18
N PRO A 220 3.92 -18.02 -13.99
CA PRO A 220 3.67 -19.00 -15.07
C PRO A 220 3.03 -20.29 -14.58
N TYR A 221 3.40 -20.78 -13.39
CA TYR A 221 2.77 -21.94 -12.77
C TYR A 221 1.28 -21.69 -12.49
N TRP A 222 0.94 -20.51 -11.94
CA TRP A 222 -0.47 -20.18 -11.65
C TRP A 222 -1.30 -20.01 -12.90
N LEU A 223 -0.74 -19.47 -13.99
CA LEU A 223 -1.43 -19.28 -15.26
C LEU A 223 -1.86 -20.60 -15.93
N GLU A 224 -1.31 -21.76 -15.53
CA GLU A 224 -1.72 -23.07 -16.03
C GLU A 224 -3.08 -23.52 -15.46
N TYR A 225 -3.60 -22.86 -14.41
CA TYR A 225 -4.87 -23.22 -13.76
C TYR A 225 -6.08 -22.39 -14.25
N PHE A 226 -5.90 -21.52 -15.23
CA PHE A 226 -6.95 -20.68 -15.81
C PHE A 226 -7.46 -21.17 -17.16
#